data_dff1fa78bac710573d76e2ff07cc5d72
#
_entry.id   dff1fa78bac710573d76e2ff07cc5d72
#
_cell.length_a   1.000
_cell.length_b   1.000
_cell.length_c   1.000
_cell.angle_alpha   90.00
_cell.angle_beta   90.00
_cell.angle_gamma   90.00
#
_symmetry.space_group_name_H-M   'P 1'
#
loop_
_entity.id
_entity.type
_entity.pdbx_description
1 polymer ?
#
loop_
_entity_poly.entity_id
_entity_poly.type
_entity_poly.pdbx_seq_one_letter_code
_entity_poly.pdbx_strand_id
1 'polypeptide(L)'
;MVETRSGFKRERSSTCDYQYAADERKQHRRPTVPSSLNTIQAKKSYNKLATPTQKRSTTSPRPQSLTSSHAPIFTIGHGTRTLSTLIDLLKSACVTKLVDVRSIPRSRTNPQFNHDALSSSKELREVHIDYIWLGFALGGRRSARQPNVDRHTAIRVSAFRNYAGYMSTPTFREGLEELMALADKMQSDGSGGVAIMCSETLWWRCHRRMIADALVVAGRDAQHLGVNKGAPAKHVLWNIARIDDDGGLIYDVKCDTG
;
A
#
# COMPACT_ATOMS: atom_id res chain seq x y z
N MET A 1 -33.99 50.71 -8.45
CA MET A 1 -33.81 49.43 -9.12
C MET A 1 -32.37 49.36 -9.57
N VAL A 2 -31.53 48.73 -8.82
CA VAL A 2 -30.16 48.40 -9.23
C VAL A 2 -29.84 47.03 -8.62
N GLU A 3 -29.76 46.02 -9.50
CA GLU A 3 -29.34 44.68 -9.18
C GLU A 3 -27.83 44.64 -8.88
N THR A 4 -27.43 44.20 -7.70
CA THR A 4 -26.04 43.91 -7.38
C THR A 4 -25.80 42.41 -7.58
N ARG A 5 -25.10 42.06 -8.66
CA ARG A 5 -24.54 40.73 -8.92
C ARG A 5 -23.38 40.48 -7.95
N SER A 6 -23.59 39.60 -6.99
CA SER A 6 -22.56 39.03 -6.14
C SER A 6 -21.73 38.04 -6.95
N GLY A 7 -20.48 38.38 -7.22
CA GLY A 7 -19.52 37.50 -7.87
C GLY A 7 -18.97 36.48 -6.87
N PHE A 8 -19.32 35.24 -7.07
CA PHE A 8 -18.76 34.10 -6.34
C PHE A 8 -17.33 33.85 -6.86
N LYS A 9 -16.30 34.35 -6.15
CA LYS A 9 -14.92 33.97 -6.37
C LYS A 9 -14.74 32.52 -5.92
N ARG A 10 -14.54 31.61 -6.86
CA ARG A 10 -13.97 30.29 -6.59
C ARG A 10 -12.55 30.47 -6.10
N GLU A 11 -12.32 30.31 -4.82
CA GLU A 11 -11.00 30.07 -4.28
C GLU A 11 -10.51 28.72 -4.79
N ARG A 12 -9.43 28.75 -5.55
CA ARG A 12 -8.72 27.54 -5.99
C ARG A 12 -8.15 26.89 -4.75
N SER A 13 -8.63 25.68 -4.45
CA SER A 13 -8.09 24.77 -3.46
C SER A 13 -6.57 24.64 -3.67
N SER A 14 -5.81 24.88 -2.62
CA SER A 14 -4.37 24.68 -2.61
C SER A 14 -4.04 23.25 -3.04
N THR A 15 -3.29 23.13 -4.14
CA THR A 15 -2.65 21.88 -4.54
C THR A 15 -1.85 21.35 -3.36
N CYS A 16 -2.15 20.14 -2.94
CA CYS A 16 -1.35 19.39 -1.98
C CYS A 16 -0.03 19.02 -2.67
N ASP A 17 0.94 19.94 -2.64
CA ASP A 17 2.28 19.67 -3.11
C ASP A 17 2.96 18.72 -2.13
N TYR A 18 3.01 17.45 -2.49
CA TYR A 18 3.78 16.43 -1.79
C TYR A 18 5.27 16.69 -2.00
N GLN A 19 5.85 17.59 -1.21
CA GLN A 19 7.30 17.69 -1.09
C GLN A 19 7.78 16.50 -0.25
N TYR A 20 8.21 15.45 -0.92
CA TYR A 20 9.04 14.40 -0.35
C TYR A 20 10.38 15.03 0.08
N ALA A 21 10.47 15.48 1.33
CA ALA A 21 11.73 15.75 1.97
C ALA A 21 12.41 14.41 2.24
N ALA A 22 13.38 14.08 1.38
CA ALA A 22 14.29 12.96 1.58
C ALA A 22 15.16 13.23 2.83
N ASP A 23 14.79 12.68 3.98
CA ASP A 23 15.66 12.56 5.14
C ASP A 23 16.35 11.19 5.12
N GLU A 24 17.27 11.03 4.17
CA GLU A 24 18.24 9.94 4.14
C GLU A 24 19.46 10.32 4.96
N ARG A 25 19.41 10.22 6.27
CA ARG A 25 20.64 10.08 7.09
C ARG A 25 20.31 9.54 8.47
N LYS A 26 20.45 8.22 8.64
CA LYS A 26 20.99 7.50 9.79
C LYS A 26 20.37 6.11 9.91
N GLN A 27 21.00 5.13 9.28
CA GLN A 27 21.11 3.77 9.82
C GLN A 27 21.92 2.88 8.85
N HIS A 28 23.25 2.97 8.91
CA HIS A 28 24.13 1.93 8.39
C HIS A 28 25.16 1.59 9.45
N ARG A 29 24.92 0.53 10.20
CA ARG A 29 25.98 -0.30 10.77
C ARG A 29 25.89 -1.65 10.08
N ARG A 30 26.88 -1.93 9.22
CA ARG A 30 27.11 -3.24 8.62
C ARG A 30 27.77 -4.16 9.66
N PRO A 31 27.41 -5.45 9.72
CA PRO A 31 28.28 -6.47 10.26
C PRO A 31 29.28 -6.92 9.18
N THR A 32 30.54 -6.96 9.53
CA THR A 32 31.66 -7.51 8.77
C THR A 32 31.57 -9.03 8.70
N VAL A 33 31.73 -9.58 7.48
CA VAL A 33 31.90 -11.01 7.25
C VAL A 33 33.35 -11.26 6.82
N PRO A 34 34.08 -12.26 7.41
CA PRO A 34 35.46 -12.54 7.02
C PRO A 34 35.54 -13.36 5.75
N SER A 35 36.55 -13.01 4.94
CA SER A 35 36.94 -13.71 3.73
C SER A 35 37.74 -14.98 4.01
N SER A 36 37.49 -16.07 3.29
CA SER A 36 38.55 -17.03 2.93
C SER A 36 38.17 -17.87 1.71
N LEU A 37 38.99 -17.72 0.67
CA LEU A 37 39.62 -18.68 -0.22
C LEU A 37 38.78 -19.80 -0.91
N ASN A 38 38.72 -19.84 -2.24
CA ASN A 38 39.66 -20.63 -3.04
C ASN A 38 39.50 -20.46 -4.54
N THR A 39 40.69 -20.41 -5.14
CA THR A 39 41.05 -20.33 -6.54
C THR A 39 40.70 -21.59 -7.32
N ILE A 40 40.20 -21.46 -8.57
CA ILE A 40 40.53 -22.39 -9.66
C ILE A 40 40.61 -21.57 -10.97
N GLN A 41 41.80 -21.72 -11.60
CA GLN A 41 42.22 -21.17 -12.87
C GLN A 41 41.61 -21.95 -14.04
N ALA A 42 41.22 -21.24 -15.12
CA ALA A 42 41.29 -21.79 -16.46
C ALA A 42 41.69 -20.71 -17.45
N LYS A 43 42.87 -20.86 -18.00
CA LYS A 43 43.46 -20.10 -19.10
C LYS A 43 42.75 -20.45 -20.40
N LYS A 44 42.47 -19.47 -21.24
CA LYS A 44 42.67 -19.57 -22.72
C LYS A 44 42.82 -18.20 -23.34
N SER A 45 43.96 -18.02 -23.98
CA SER A 45 44.39 -16.92 -24.82
C SER A 45 43.59 -16.82 -26.13
N TYR A 46 43.41 -15.63 -26.68
CA TYR A 46 43.68 -15.29 -28.10
C TYR A 46 43.57 -13.80 -28.41
N ASN A 47 44.68 -13.30 -28.87
CA ASN A 47 44.99 -12.27 -29.89
C ASN A 47 44.37 -10.86 -29.89
N LYS A 48 45.30 -9.99 -29.78
CA LYS A 48 45.60 -8.62 -30.20
C LYS A 48 45.03 -8.21 -31.55
N LEU A 49 44.30 -7.09 -31.62
CA LEU A 49 44.39 -6.11 -32.74
C LEU A 49 44.14 -4.68 -32.15
N ALA A 50 44.88 -3.70 -32.71
CA ALA A 50 45.11 -2.38 -32.18
C ALA A 50 44.07 -1.33 -32.64
N THR A 51 43.71 -0.46 -31.71
CA THR A 51 43.36 0.99 -31.70
C THR A 51 42.62 1.67 -32.88
N PRO A 52 41.78 2.69 -32.59
CA PRO A 52 42.25 3.98 -32.10
C PRO A 52 41.37 4.63 -30.99
N THR A 53 42.05 5.48 -30.27
CA THR A 53 41.64 6.30 -29.15
C THR A 53 40.50 7.27 -29.48
N GLN A 54 39.32 7.12 -28.85
CA GLN A 54 38.37 8.18 -28.67
C GLN A 54 38.14 8.40 -27.18
N LYS A 55 38.52 9.60 -26.70
CA LYS A 55 38.18 10.10 -25.37
C LYS A 55 36.66 10.23 -25.25
N ARG A 56 36.02 9.27 -24.59
CA ARG A 56 34.62 9.34 -24.24
C ARG A 56 34.54 9.76 -22.77
N SER A 57 34.02 10.96 -22.52
CA SER A 57 33.63 11.42 -21.20
C SER A 57 32.59 10.46 -20.60
N THR A 58 32.99 9.69 -19.60
CA THR A 58 32.11 8.84 -18.82
C THR A 58 31.41 9.66 -17.76
N THR A 59 30.30 10.30 -18.10
CA THR A 59 29.28 10.63 -17.13
C THR A 59 28.55 9.35 -16.80
N SER A 60 28.84 8.78 -15.64
CA SER A 60 28.12 7.66 -15.06
C SER A 60 26.65 8.03 -14.90
N PRO A 61 25.67 7.27 -15.43
CA PRO A 61 24.29 7.58 -15.19
C PRO A 61 24.01 7.37 -13.69
N ARG A 62 23.60 8.46 -13.03
CA ARG A 62 23.03 8.43 -11.68
C ARG A 62 21.92 7.37 -11.66
N PRO A 63 21.87 6.46 -10.65
CA PRO A 63 20.77 5.53 -10.53
C PRO A 63 19.46 6.32 -10.49
N GLN A 64 18.64 6.18 -11.53
CA GLN A 64 17.27 6.71 -11.51
C GLN A 64 16.53 5.87 -10.47
N SER A 65 16.12 6.51 -9.38
CA SER A 65 15.14 5.91 -8.47
C SER A 65 13.91 5.57 -9.33
N LEU A 66 13.54 4.30 -9.36
CA LEU A 66 12.26 3.84 -9.90
C LEU A 66 11.15 4.43 -9.02
N THR A 67 10.77 5.67 -9.29
CA THR A 67 9.57 6.26 -8.73
C THR A 67 8.41 5.50 -9.36
N SER A 68 7.62 4.81 -8.53
CA SER A 68 6.35 4.22 -8.95
C SER A 68 5.56 5.28 -9.73
N SER A 69 5.12 4.93 -10.93
CA SER A 69 4.31 5.84 -11.75
C SER A 69 2.91 6.10 -11.15
N HIS A 70 2.56 5.36 -10.11
CA HIS A 70 1.26 5.39 -9.45
C HIS A 70 1.36 6.01 -8.05
N ALA A 71 0.35 6.79 -7.68
CA ALA A 71 0.21 7.30 -6.32
C ALA A 71 0.04 6.15 -5.30
N PRO A 72 0.54 6.32 -4.06
CA PRO A 72 0.42 5.29 -3.04
C PRO A 72 -1.05 5.08 -2.63
N ILE A 73 -1.41 3.83 -2.36
CA ILE A 73 -2.67 3.48 -1.71
C ILE A 73 -2.39 3.33 -0.21
N PHE A 74 -3.07 4.15 0.58
CA PHE A 74 -2.87 4.13 2.02
C PHE A 74 -3.72 3.06 2.70
N THR A 75 -3.30 2.64 3.90
CA THR A 75 -4.09 1.79 4.79
C THR A 75 -4.17 2.39 6.18
N ILE A 76 -5.32 2.34 6.80
CA ILE A 76 -5.56 2.88 8.15
C ILE A 76 -6.41 1.93 8.99
N GLY A 77 -6.14 1.86 10.29
CA GLY A 77 -7.00 1.18 11.24
C GLY A 77 -7.70 2.20 12.13
N HIS A 78 -9.02 2.14 12.25
CA HIS A 78 -9.70 3.07 13.15
C HIS A 78 -9.42 2.77 14.63
N GLY A 79 -9.27 1.48 15.02
CA GLY A 79 -9.02 1.09 16.43
C GLY A 79 -10.03 1.70 17.37
N THR A 80 -9.52 2.31 18.42
CA THR A 80 -10.30 3.09 19.42
C THR A 80 -10.16 4.60 19.23
N ARG A 81 -9.73 5.05 18.04
CA ARG A 81 -9.58 6.47 17.72
C ARG A 81 -10.92 7.19 17.73
N THR A 82 -10.89 8.50 17.92
CA THR A 82 -12.03 9.36 17.59
C THR A 82 -12.12 9.52 16.07
N LEU A 83 -13.29 9.90 15.57
CA LEU A 83 -13.45 10.20 14.14
C LEU A 83 -12.56 11.39 13.72
N SER A 84 -12.43 12.41 14.57
CA SER A 84 -11.54 13.55 14.34
C SER A 84 -10.09 13.10 14.15
N THR A 85 -9.55 12.26 15.05
CA THR A 85 -8.18 11.73 14.91
C THR A 85 -7.99 10.92 13.60
N LEU A 86 -9.01 10.16 13.17
CA LEU A 86 -8.96 9.45 11.90
C LEU A 86 -8.91 10.45 10.73
N ILE A 87 -9.75 11.47 10.76
CA ILE A 87 -9.80 12.53 9.73
C ILE A 87 -8.45 13.26 9.64
N ASP A 88 -7.84 13.60 10.76
CA ASP A 88 -6.53 14.28 10.78
C ASP A 88 -5.44 13.44 10.10
N LEU A 89 -5.42 12.12 10.35
CA LEU A 89 -4.50 11.20 9.69
C LEU A 89 -4.77 11.10 8.17
N LEU A 90 -6.03 11.07 7.76
CA LEU A 90 -6.39 11.05 6.33
C LEU A 90 -5.99 12.36 5.64
N LYS A 91 -6.26 13.49 6.26
CA LYS A 91 -5.87 14.83 5.74
C LYS A 91 -4.36 14.97 5.63
N SER A 92 -3.59 14.47 6.60
CA SER A 92 -2.12 14.54 6.56
C SER A 92 -1.51 13.79 5.36
N ALA A 93 -2.25 12.85 4.78
CA ALA A 93 -1.88 12.10 3.58
C ALA A 93 -2.70 12.51 2.33
N CYS A 94 -3.37 13.66 2.37
CA CYS A 94 -4.23 14.17 1.28
C CYS A 94 -5.26 13.14 0.78
N VAL A 95 -5.75 12.27 1.66
CA VAL A 95 -6.75 11.24 1.32
C VAL A 95 -8.12 11.89 1.20
N THR A 96 -8.81 11.64 0.08
CA THR A 96 -10.17 12.09 -0.19
C THR A 96 -11.15 10.93 -0.39
N LYS A 97 -10.65 9.69 -0.51
CA LYS A 97 -11.48 8.48 -0.59
C LYS A 97 -11.11 7.52 0.54
N LEU A 98 -12.04 7.31 1.45
CA LEU A 98 -11.93 6.34 2.55
C LEU A 98 -12.70 5.06 2.16
N VAL A 99 -11.96 4.01 1.81
CA VAL A 99 -12.51 2.73 1.36
C VAL A 99 -12.57 1.75 2.53
N ASP A 100 -13.76 1.43 3.00
CA ASP A 100 -13.96 0.48 4.10
C ASP A 100 -13.92 -0.96 3.59
N VAL A 101 -12.89 -1.70 4.01
CA VAL A 101 -12.67 -3.11 3.64
C VAL A 101 -13.12 -4.07 4.74
N ARG A 102 -13.99 -3.68 5.64
CA ARG A 102 -14.57 -4.58 6.65
C ARG A 102 -15.74 -5.35 6.06
N SER A 103 -15.76 -6.69 6.23
CA SER A 103 -16.90 -7.51 5.81
C SER A 103 -18.20 -7.08 6.48
N ILE A 104 -18.11 -6.64 7.74
CA ILE A 104 -19.24 -6.16 8.54
C ILE A 104 -18.82 -4.84 9.20
N PRO A 105 -19.15 -3.69 8.60
CA PRO A 105 -18.75 -2.38 9.12
C PRO A 105 -19.71 -1.93 10.26
N ARG A 106 -19.71 -2.71 11.34
CA ARG A 106 -20.52 -2.47 12.54
C ARG A 106 -19.70 -2.75 13.81
N SER A 107 -19.73 -1.85 14.76
CA SER A 107 -19.08 -1.96 16.05
C SER A 107 -20.01 -1.43 17.15
N ARG A 108 -20.12 -2.18 18.25
CA ARG A 108 -20.84 -1.69 19.44
C ARG A 108 -19.96 -0.73 20.25
N THR A 109 -18.65 -0.97 20.26
CA THR A 109 -17.69 -0.20 21.06
C THR A 109 -17.32 1.12 20.38
N ASN A 110 -17.31 1.15 19.06
CA ASN A 110 -16.92 2.32 18.26
C ASN A 110 -18.02 2.63 17.23
N PRO A 111 -19.24 3.03 17.65
CA PRO A 111 -20.38 3.19 16.76
C PRO A 111 -20.19 4.31 15.73
N GLN A 112 -19.32 5.29 15.99
CA GLN A 112 -18.94 6.37 15.08
C GLN A 112 -18.31 5.84 13.76
N PHE A 113 -17.83 4.59 13.76
CA PHE A 113 -17.28 3.92 12.58
C PHE A 113 -18.26 2.91 11.96
N ASN A 114 -19.52 2.89 12.33
CA ASN A 114 -20.52 2.08 11.65
C ASN A 114 -20.76 2.59 10.24
N HIS A 115 -21.16 1.69 9.34
CA HIS A 115 -21.44 2.04 7.93
C HIS A 115 -22.36 3.25 7.82
N ASP A 116 -23.50 3.21 8.52
CA ASP A 116 -24.50 4.28 8.46
C ASP A 116 -23.97 5.61 9.00
N ALA A 117 -23.16 5.55 10.07
CA ALA A 117 -22.55 6.72 10.66
C ALA A 117 -21.52 7.37 9.72
N LEU A 118 -20.66 6.57 9.08
CA LEU A 118 -19.64 7.07 8.14
C LEU A 118 -20.27 7.56 6.83
N SER A 119 -21.25 6.84 6.29
CA SER A 119 -21.94 7.21 5.05
C SER A 119 -22.70 8.55 5.18
N SER A 120 -23.20 8.85 6.38
CA SER A 120 -23.93 10.09 6.68
C SER A 120 -23.10 11.15 7.41
N SER A 121 -21.80 10.91 7.67
CA SER A 121 -20.97 11.80 8.46
C SER A 121 -20.85 13.19 7.83
N LYS A 122 -21.21 14.20 8.63
CA LYS A 122 -21.01 15.61 8.27
C LYS A 122 -19.54 15.98 8.30
N GLU A 123 -18.80 15.46 9.26
CA GLU A 123 -17.38 15.71 9.46
C GLU A 123 -16.54 15.24 8.27
N LEU A 124 -16.86 14.09 7.67
CA LEU A 124 -16.19 13.62 6.46
C LEU A 124 -16.53 14.51 5.26
N ARG A 125 -17.81 14.90 5.11
CA ARG A 125 -18.24 15.78 4.00
C ARG A 125 -17.62 17.18 4.07
N GLU A 126 -17.53 17.76 5.26
CA GLU A 126 -16.92 19.09 5.48
C GLU A 126 -15.44 19.14 5.07
N VAL A 127 -14.75 18.02 5.14
CA VAL A 127 -13.34 17.88 4.72
C VAL A 127 -13.17 17.20 3.37
N HIS A 128 -14.26 17.03 2.61
CA HIS A 128 -14.27 16.42 1.27
C HIS A 128 -13.69 15.00 1.21
N ILE A 129 -13.97 14.19 2.25
CA ILE A 129 -13.62 12.76 2.27
C ILE A 129 -14.88 11.95 2.00
N ASP A 130 -14.91 11.24 0.88
CA ASP A 130 -16.00 10.32 0.56
C ASP A 130 -15.73 8.94 1.17
N TYR A 131 -16.78 8.36 1.77
CA TYR A 131 -16.76 7.00 2.28
C TYR A 131 -17.32 6.04 1.23
N ILE A 132 -16.57 4.94 0.98
CA ILE A 132 -16.92 3.87 0.04
C ILE A 132 -16.79 2.54 0.77
N TRP A 133 -17.74 1.62 0.58
CA TRP A 133 -17.66 0.29 1.16
C TRP A 133 -17.36 -0.77 0.10
N LEU A 134 -16.19 -1.40 0.20
CA LEU A 134 -15.75 -2.54 -0.61
C LEU A 134 -15.61 -3.83 0.22
N GLY A 135 -16.26 -3.90 1.39
CA GLY A 135 -16.15 -5.04 2.30
C GLY A 135 -16.74 -6.34 1.77
N PHE A 136 -17.62 -6.30 0.75
CA PHE A 136 -18.09 -7.50 0.06
C PHE A 136 -16.91 -8.19 -0.66
N ALA A 137 -16.15 -7.46 -1.45
CA ALA A 137 -15.05 -7.99 -2.24
C ALA A 137 -13.74 -8.12 -1.44
N LEU A 138 -13.39 -7.14 -0.60
CA LEU A 138 -12.10 -7.09 0.10
C LEU A 138 -12.18 -7.43 1.58
N GLY A 139 -13.32 -7.79 2.12
CA GLY A 139 -13.52 -8.03 3.55
C GLY A 139 -12.80 -9.27 4.08
N GLY A 140 -12.31 -9.17 5.33
CA GLY A 140 -11.42 -10.16 5.94
C GLY A 140 -12.09 -11.43 6.51
N ARG A 141 -13.42 -11.44 6.70
CA ARG A 141 -14.12 -12.59 7.28
C ARG A 141 -14.48 -13.59 6.18
N ARG A 142 -13.69 -14.66 6.06
CA ARG A 142 -13.91 -15.73 5.07
C ARG A 142 -13.98 -17.09 5.76
N SER A 143 -14.86 -17.96 5.24
CA SER A 143 -14.99 -19.34 5.74
C SER A 143 -13.79 -20.19 5.33
N ALA A 144 -13.64 -21.37 5.96
CA ALA A 144 -12.60 -22.34 5.60
C ALA A 144 -12.81 -23.01 4.23
N ARG A 145 -13.96 -22.78 3.58
CA ARG A 145 -14.30 -23.38 2.28
C ARG A 145 -13.79 -22.56 1.08
N GLN A 146 -12.72 -21.79 1.29
CA GLN A 146 -12.10 -21.05 0.18
C GLN A 146 -11.23 -21.97 -0.66
N PRO A 147 -11.05 -21.69 -1.96
CA PRO A 147 -10.08 -22.41 -2.79
C PRO A 147 -8.66 -22.21 -2.27
N ASN A 148 -7.77 -23.16 -2.54
CA ASN A 148 -6.32 -23.03 -2.30
C ASN A 148 -5.89 -22.76 -0.84
N VAL A 149 -6.76 -22.92 0.16
CA VAL A 149 -6.43 -22.67 1.58
C VAL A 149 -5.20 -23.48 2.01
N ASP A 150 -5.09 -24.72 1.55
CA ASP A 150 -4.02 -25.66 1.92
C ASP A 150 -2.64 -25.27 1.34
N ARG A 151 -2.59 -24.41 0.34
CA ARG A 151 -1.34 -23.91 -0.25
C ARG A 151 -0.62 -22.88 0.64
N HIS A 152 -1.33 -22.23 1.57
CA HIS A 152 -0.79 -21.16 2.42
C HIS A 152 -0.25 -21.71 3.74
N THR A 153 0.70 -22.64 3.67
CA THR A 153 1.16 -23.46 4.81
C THR A 153 1.92 -22.67 5.87
N ALA A 154 2.54 -21.55 5.52
CA ALA A 154 3.28 -20.71 6.47
C ALA A 154 2.36 -19.83 7.35
N ILE A 155 1.08 -19.67 6.99
CA ILE A 155 0.13 -18.93 7.80
C ILE A 155 -0.42 -19.84 8.92
N ARG A 156 -0.11 -19.51 10.17
CA ARG A 156 -0.58 -20.28 11.35
C ARG A 156 -2.03 -19.97 11.73
N VAL A 157 -2.48 -18.73 11.54
CA VAL A 157 -3.82 -18.27 11.93
C VAL A 157 -4.83 -18.66 10.84
N SER A 158 -5.79 -19.52 11.18
CA SER A 158 -6.78 -20.06 10.23
C SER A 158 -7.57 -18.97 9.50
N ALA A 159 -7.97 -17.90 10.19
CA ALA A 159 -8.70 -16.79 9.57
C ALA A 159 -7.89 -16.10 8.45
N PHE A 160 -6.58 -15.93 8.63
CA PHE A 160 -5.71 -15.40 7.58
C PHE A 160 -5.46 -16.40 6.46
N ARG A 161 -5.35 -17.71 6.80
CA ARG A 161 -5.22 -18.74 5.78
C ARG A 161 -6.47 -18.82 4.90
N ASN A 162 -7.65 -18.72 5.49
CA ASN A 162 -8.91 -18.66 4.76
C ASN A 162 -8.97 -17.42 3.85
N TYR A 163 -8.50 -16.27 4.36
CA TYR A 163 -8.43 -15.06 3.57
C TYR A 163 -7.42 -15.17 2.41
N ALA A 164 -6.27 -15.79 2.64
CA ALA A 164 -5.29 -16.06 1.59
C ALA A 164 -5.88 -16.92 0.45
N GLY A 165 -6.61 -18.00 0.81
CA GLY A 165 -7.34 -18.79 -0.18
C GLY A 165 -8.39 -17.96 -0.93
N TYR A 166 -9.12 -17.11 -0.23
CA TYR A 166 -10.09 -16.19 -0.85
C TYR A 166 -9.46 -15.24 -1.87
N MET A 167 -8.22 -14.80 -1.66
CA MET A 167 -7.53 -13.89 -2.57
C MET A 167 -7.35 -14.48 -3.99
N SER A 168 -7.45 -15.80 -4.16
CA SER A 168 -7.43 -16.44 -5.48
C SER A 168 -8.77 -16.37 -6.24
N THR A 169 -9.84 -15.88 -5.61
CA THR A 169 -11.17 -15.82 -6.24
C THR A 169 -11.33 -14.64 -7.19
N PRO A 170 -12.20 -14.74 -8.22
CA PRO A 170 -12.53 -13.62 -9.09
C PRO A 170 -13.04 -12.40 -8.31
N THR A 171 -13.91 -12.60 -7.32
CA THR A 171 -14.47 -11.50 -6.51
C THR A 171 -13.41 -10.67 -5.80
N PHE A 172 -12.35 -11.31 -5.26
CA PHE A 172 -11.25 -10.56 -4.67
C PHE A 172 -10.47 -9.78 -5.71
N ARG A 173 -10.18 -10.38 -6.87
CA ARG A 173 -9.44 -9.72 -7.96
C ARG A 173 -10.20 -8.51 -8.49
N GLU A 174 -11.50 -8.65 -8.76
CA GLU A 174 -12.37 -7.57 -9.17
C GLU A 174 -12.37 -6.41 -8.16
N GLY A 175 -12.48 -6.72 -6.85
CA GLY A 175 -12.43 -5.70 -5.81
C GLY A 175 -11.05 -5.02 -5.69
N LEU A 176 -9.95 -5.74 -5.94
CA LEU A 176 -8.61 -5.17 -5.97
C LEU A 176 -8.42 -4.26 -7.19
N GLU A 177 -8.92 -4.67 -8.35
CA GLU A 177 -8.93 -3.88 -9.59
C GLU A 177 -9.77 -2.60 -9.43
N GLU A 178 -10.96 -2.69 -8.81
CA GLU A 178 -11.80 -1.52 -8.51
C GLU A 178 -11.06 -0.53 -7.61
N LEU A 179 -10.38 -1.02 -6.57
CA LEU A 179 -9.58 -0.18 -5.67
C LEU A 179 -8.42 0.50 -6.42
N MET A 180 -7.71 -0.22 -7.29
CA MET A 180 -6.61 0.32 -8.08
C MET A 180 -7.10 1.34 -9.11
N ALA A 181 -8.19 1.06 -9.80
CA ALA A 181 -8.80 1.98 -10.76
C ALA A 181 -9.28 3.27 -10.09
N LEU A 182 -9.84 3.17 -8.87
CA LEU A 182 -10.19 4.34 -8.07
C LEU A 182 -8.95 5.18 -7.75
N ALA A 183 -7.84 4.56 -7.36
CA ALA A 183 -6.60 5.28 -7.06
C ALA A 183 -6.01 5.96 -8.31
N ASP A 184 -6.03 5.30 -9.46
CA ASP A 184 -5.57 5.88 -10.74
C ASP A 184 -6.42 7.06 -11.15
N LYS A 185 -7.73 6.95 -11.00
CA LYS A 185 -8.66 8.06 -11.26
C LYS A 185 -8.36 9.25 -10.36
N MET A 186 -8.19 9.04 -9.04
CA MET A 186 -7.90 10.11 -8.11
C MET A 186 -6.55 10.80 -8.43
N GLN A 187 -5.56 10.02 -8.87
CA GLN A 187 -4.27 10.55 -9.30
C GLN A 187 -4.41 11.37 -10.60
N SER A 188 -5.12 10.87 -11.61
CA SER A 188 -5.29 11.58 -12.89
C SER A 188 -6.06 12.88 -12.74
N ASP A 189 -7.06 12.89 -11.86
CA ASP A 189 -7.90 14.06 -11.59
C ASP A 189 -7.23 15.07 -10.65
N GLY A 190 -6.09 14.69 -10.02
CA GLY A 190 -5.44 15.48 -8.96
C GLY A 190 -6.35 15.70 -7.75
N SER A 191 -7.28 14.77 -7.49
CA SER A 191 -8.37 14.91 -6.52
C SER A 191 -8.04 14.33 -5.14
N GLY A 192 -6.76 13.98 -4.88
CA GLY A 192 -6.30 13.44 -3.61
C GLY A 192 -6.01 11.93 -3.65
N GLY A 193 -5.84 11.33 -2.48
CA GLY A 193 -5.45 9.94 -2.31
C GLY A 193 -6.57 9.01 -1.89
N VAL A 194 -6.28 7.72 -1.90
CA VAL A 194 -7.17 6.63 -1.47
C VAL A 194 -6.59 5.92 -0.24
N ALA A 195 -7.41 5.67 0.79
CA ALA A 195 -7.03 4.87 1.94
C ALA A 195 -8.03 3.75 2.20
N ILE A 196 -7.55 2.50 2.33
CA ILE A 196 -8.38 1.40 2.82
C ILE A 196 -8.43 1.40 4.35
N MET A 197 -9.61 1.17 4.93
CA MET A 197 -9.84 1.16 6.37
C MET A 197 -10.34 -0.18 6.89
N CYS A 198 -9.82 -0.58 8.06
CA CYS A 198 -10.36 -1.68 8.85
C CYS A 198 -10.42 -1.29 10.34
N SER A 199 -11.01 -2.14 11.19
CA SER A 199 -11.12 -1.89 12.63
C SER A 199 -9.81 -2.08 13.39
N GLU A 200 -8.93 -2.99 12.96
CA GLU A 200 -7.68 -3.30 13.66
C GLU A 200 -6.65 -2.18 13.50
N THR A 201 -6.09 -1.70 14.61
CA THR A 201 -5.06 -0.64 14.58
C THR A 201 -3.78 -1.14 13.92
N LEU A 202 -3.31 -2.33 14.32
CA LEU A 202 -2.05 -2.90 13.84
C LEU A 202 -2.26 -3.58 12.49
N TRP A 203 -1.73 -2.99 11.43
CA TRP A 203 -1.93 -3.49 10.07
C TRP A 203 -1.44 -4.94 9.88
N TRP A 204 -0.34 -5.34 10.57
CA TRP A 204 0.21 -6.70 10.49
C TRP A 204 -0.62 -7.77 11.21
N ARG A 205 -1.60 -7.37 12.03
CA ARG A 205 -2.60 -8.25 12.67
C ARG A 205 -3.96 -8.21 11.97
N CYS A 206 -4.01 -7.65 10.76
CA CYS A 206 -5.22 -7.40 10.01
C CYS A 206 -5.08 -7.92 8.57
N HIS A 207 -6.19 -8.29 7.94
CA HIS A 207 -6.23 -8.68 6.53
C HIS A 207 -5.77 -7.57 5.57
N ARG A 208 -5.73 -6.30 6.01
CA ARG A 208 -5.12 -5.19 5.25
C ARG A 208 -3.66 -5.46 4.88
N ARG A 209 -2.93 -6.25 5.69
CA ARG A 209 -1.58 -6.71 5.35
C ARG A 209 -1.58 -7.43 4.01
N MET A 210 -2.51 -8.36 3.84
CA MET A 210 -2.59 -9.21 2.65
C MET A 210 -3.14 -8.45 1.44
N ILE A 211 -4.03 -7.47 1.65
CA ILE A 211 -4.42 -6.53 0.58
C ILE A 211 -3.21 -5.71 0.15
N ALA A 212 -2.41 -5.22 1.09
CA ALA A 212 -1.18 -4.47 0.79
C ALA A 212 -0.13 -5.34 0.09
N ASP A 213 0.03 -6.62 0.48
CA ASP A 213 0.86 -7.60 -0.26
C ASP A 213 0.39 -7.73 -1.72
N ALA A 214 -0.93 -7.87 -1.94
CA ALA A 214 -1.50 -7.98 -3.28
C ALA A 214 -1.30 -6.70 -4.11
N LEU A 215 -1.42 -5.52 -3.50
CA LEU A 215 -1.13 -4.25 -4.15
C LEU A 215 0.34 -4.14 -4.57
N VAL A 216 1.28 -4.55 -3.71
CA VAL A 216 2.72 -4.55 -4.02
C VAL A 216 3.04 -5.51 -5.17
N VAL A 217 2.45 -6.71 -5.18
CA VAL A 217 2.59 -7.68 -6.28
C VAL A 217 2.01 -7.13 -7.59
N ALA A 218 0.93 -6.34 -7.51
CA ALA A 218 0.37 -5.62 -8.66
C ALA A 218 1.16 -4.35 -9.06
N GLY A 219 2.36 -4.11 -8.50
CA GLY A 219 3.22 -2.98 -8.83
C GLY A 219 2.78 -1.64 -8.20
N ARG A 220 1.92 -1.67 -7.17
CA ARG A 220 1.44 -0.48 -6.46
C ARG A 220 2.24 -0.24 -5.18
N ASP A 221 2.44 1.03 -4.83
CA ASP A 221 2.96 1.40 -3.51
C ASP A 221 1.83 1.39 -2.48
N ALA A 222 2.04 0.68 -1.37
CA ALA A 222 1.11 0.63 -0.25
C ALA A 222 1.77 1.19 1.02
N GLN A 223 1.06 2.05 1.74
CA GLN A 223 1.61 2.72 2.92
C GLN A 223 0.61 2.72 4.09
N HIS A 224 1.11 2.63 5.32
CA HIS A 224 0.31 2.52 6.53
C HIS A 224 0.29 3.84 7.31
N LEU A 225 -0.91 4.40 7.50
CA LEU A 225 -1.13 5.63 8.27
C LEU A 225 -1.28 5.34 9.76
N GLY A 226 -0.80 6.27 10.57
CA GLY A 226 -1.00 6.25 12.03
C GLY A 226 -0.27 5.13 12.77
N VAL A 227 0.80 4.60 12.17
CA VAL A 227 1.69 3.58 12.77
C VAL A 227 2.89 4.25 13.41
N ASN A 228 3.54 5.16 12.67
CA ASN A 228 4.68 5.92 13.15
C ASN A 228 4.24 7.36 13.47
N LYS A 229 5.01 8.03 14.32
CA LYS A 229 4.89 9.49 14.49
C LYS A 229 5.43 10.16 13.23
N GLY A 230 4.57 10.83 12.48
CA GLY A 230 4.94 11.57 11.26
C GLY A 230 4.61 10.80 9.98
N ALA A 231 5.61 10.38 9.19
CA ALA A 231 5.41 9.83 7.87
C ALA A 231 4.72 8.43 7.86
N PRO A 232 3.92 8.12 6.82
CA PRO A 232 3.37 6.80 6.61
C PRO A 232 4.46 5.72 6.51
N ALA A 233 4.20 4.54 7.05
CA ALA A 233 5.12 3.40 6.94
C ALA A 233 4.91 2.69 5.61
N LYS A 234 5.98 2.57 4.80
CA LYS A 234 5.92 1.79 3.55
C LYS A 234 5.67 0.32 3.83
N HIS A 235 4.77 -0.28 3.06
CA HIS A 235 4.54 -1.72 3.14
C HIS A 235 5.66 -2.49 2.46
N VAL A 236 6.07 -3.57 3.11
CA VAL A 236 7.03 -4.55 2.56
C VAL A 236 6.31 -5.89 2.49
N LEU A 237 6.43 -6.57 1.37
CA LEU A 237 5.83 -7.89 1.16
C LEU A 237 6.16 -8.81 2.36
N TRP A 238 5.15 -9.54 2.82
CA TRP A 238 5.34 -10.45 3.94
C TRP A 238 6.40 -11.50 3.61
N ASN A 239 7.40 -11.67 4.48
CA ASN A 239 8.55 -12.56 4.26
C ASN A 239 8.20 -14.05 4.06
N ILE A 240 6.98 -14.47 4.39
CA ILE A 240 6.46 -15.81 4.09
C ILE A 240 5.72 -15.89 2.74
N ALA A 241 5.61 -14.76 2.03
CA ALA A 241 4.93 -14.66 0.75
C ALA A 241 5.90 -14.89 -0.42
N ARG A 242 5.41 -15.53 -1.46
CA ARG A 242 6.03 -15.58 -2.78
C ARG A 242 4.97 -15.48 -3.88
N ILE A 243 5.41 -15.21 -5.08
CA ILE A 243 4.57 -15.28 -6.27
C ILE A 243 4.77 -16.67 -6.87
N ASP A 244 3.68 -17.36 -7.20
CA ASP A 244 3.73 -18.66 -7.88
C ASP A 244 3.89 -18.51 -9.40
N ASP A 245 3.98 -19.63 -10.09
CA ASP A 245 4.18 -19.68 -11.55
C ASP A 245 2.99 -19.10 -12.34
N ASP A 246 1.80 -19.07 -11.72
CA ASP A 246 0.58 -18.50 -12.28
C ASP A 246 0.44 -16.99 -11.96
N GLY A 247 1.43 -16.39 -11.29
CA GLY A 247 1.41 -15.01 -10.82
C GLY A 247 0.58 -14.80 -9.56
N GLY A 248 0.10 -15.87 -8.93
CA GLY A 248 -0.69 -15.85 -7.69
C GLY A 248 0.18 -15.63 -6.46
N LEU A 249 -0.39 -14.99 -5.44
CA LEU A 249 0.29 -14.76 -4.16
C LEU A 249 0.10 -15.97 -3.24
N ILE A 250 1.21 -16.61 -2.82
CA ILE A 250 1.23 -17.74 -1.91
C ILE A 250 2.03 -17.42 -0.66
N TYR A 251 1.58 -17.94 0.49
CA TYR A 251 2.22 -17.78 1.79
C TYR A 251 2.67 -19.15 2.30
N ASP A 252 3.80 -19.65 1.79
CA ASP A 252 4.34 -20.97 2.10
C ASP A 252 5.85 -20.97 2.38
N VAL A 253 6.51 -19.82 2.29
CA VAL A 253 7.94 -19.70 2.58
C VAL A 253 8.18 -19.93 4.07
N LYS A 254 8.96 -20.93 4.39
CA LYS A 254 9.41 -21.19 5.77
C LYS A 254 10.47 -20.15 6.10
N CYS A 255 10.23 -19.35 7.14
CA CYS A 255 11.30 -18.56 7.74
C CYS A 255 12.16 -19.54 8.54
N ASP A 256 13.42 -19.70 8.17
CA ASP A 256 14.38 -20.38 9.00
C ASP A 256 14.49 -19.59 10.33
N THR A 257 13.89 -20.16 11.37
CA THR A 257 14.09 -19.68 12.74
C THR A 257 15.49 -20.12 13.15
N GLY A 258 16.48 -19.23 12.88
CA GLY A 258 17.80 -19.39 13.45
C GLY A 258 17.79 -19.17 14.97
#